data_b908609aa60ed403f4d11fa0670696ad
#
_entry.id   b908609aa60ed403f4d11fa0670696ad
#
_cell.length_a   1.000
_cell.length_b   1.000
_cell.length_c   1.000
_cell.angle_alpha   90.00
_cell.angle_beta   90.00
_cell.angle_gamma   90.00
#
_symmetry.space_group_name_H-M   'P 1'
#
loop_
_entity.id
_entity.type
_entity.pdbx_description
1 polymer ?
#
loop_
_entity_poly.entity_id
_entity_poly.type
_entity_poly.pdbx_seq_one_letter_code
_entity_poly.pdbx_strand_id
1 'polypeptide(L)'
;MVQSLIEPFTTHAEWFEEYRKMIGCDTGFYLRDFRTVGITAPRQCGKSKALAELFSERPDSLYVVPNRDWRNFLISHASKSVEDRGYGLNLPEDRIVTPYDIKQAIKAINDDKPDPLPEATTIYIDSPQHVFAELRRTKFYNWLATRGGHNQIIITIE
;
A
#
# COMPACT_ATOMS: atom_id res chain seq x y z
N MET A 1 15.28 -3.60 9.24
CA MET A 1 15.65 -3.85 7.83
C MET A 1 14.72 -3.13 6.85
N VAL A 2 13.38 -3.28 6.94
CA VAL A 2 12.47 -2.55 6.02
C VAL A 2 12.54 -1.04 6.23
N GLN A 3 12.67 -0.56 7.46
CA GLN A 3 12.78 0.87 7.78
C GLN A 3 14.01 1.52 7.13
N SER A 4 15.15 0.84 7.09
CA SER A 4 16.37 1.33 6.43
C SER A 4 16.26 1.38 4.90
N LEU A 5 15.31 0.65 4.30
CA LEU A 5 15.02 0.72 2.87
C LEU A 5 14.08 1.88 2.52
N ILE A 6 13.25 2.33 3.46
CA ILE A 6 12.28 3.41 3.27
C ILE A 6 12.91 4.80 3.46
N GLU A 7 13.86 4.90 4.37
CA GLU A 7 14.52 6.17 4.73
C GLU A 7 15.08 6.97 3.53
N PRO A 8 15.77 6.36 2.56
CA PRO A 8 16.24 7.09 1.38
C PRO A 8 15.11 7.72 0.54
N PHE A 9 13.94 7.07 0.47
CA PHE A 9 12.80 7.56 -0.30
C PHE A 9 12.10 8.76 0.36
N THR A 10 12.17 8.88 1.68
CA THR A 10 11.61 10.01 2.42
C THR A 10 12.57 11.21 2.43
N THR A 11 13.87 10.98 2.54
CA THR A 11 14.89 12.01 2.67
C THR A 11 15.15 12.79 1.36
N HIS A 12 14.82 12.18 0.21
CA HIS A 12 15.10 12.77 -1.11
C HIS A 12 13.82 13.09 -1.92
N ALA A 13 12.67 13.27 -1.25
CA ALA A 13 11.39 13.50 -1.93
C ALA A 13 11.42 14.72 -2.86
N GLU A 14 12.04 15.83 -2.45
CA GLU A 14 12.14 17.05 -3.25
C GLU A 14 13.00 16.83 -4.50
N TRP A 15 14.15 16.19 -4.35
CA TRP A 15 15.04 15.86 -5.47
C TRP A 15 14.35 14.95 -6.49
N PHE A 16 13.59 13.96 -6.04
CA PHE A 16 12.83 13.08 -6.92
C PHE A 16 11.72 13.80 -7.67
N GLU A 17 11.09 14.80 -7.06
CA GLU A 17 10.07 15.61 -7.72
C GLU A 17 10.68 16.51 -8.82
N GLU A 18 11.82 17.12 -8.56
CA GLU A 18 12.55 17.88 -9.57
C GLU A 18 12.99 17.01 -10.74
N TYR A 19 13.50 15.81 -10.44
CA TYR A 19 13.88 14.82 -11.44
C TYR A 19 12.69 14.40 -12.29
N ARG A 20 11.54 14.11 -11.67
CA ARG A 20 10.29 13.79 -12.38
C ARG A 20 9.88 14.88 -13.36
N LYS A 21 9.93 16.13 -12.94
CA LYS A 21 9.63 17.28 -13.80
C LYS A 21 10.60 17.38 -14.96
N MET A 22 11.87 17.21 -14.71
CA MET A 22 12.94 17.28 -15.71
C MET A 22 12.77 16.22 -16.82
N ILE A 23 12.40 14.99 -16.47
CA ILE A 23 12.22 13.90 -17.46
C ILE A 23 10.82 13.88 -18.10
N GLY A 24 9.91 14.79 -17.69
CA GLY A 24 8.54 14.84 -18.23
C GLY A 24 7.68 13.61 -17.92
N CYS A 25 7.98 12.90 -16.84
CA CYS A 25 7.31 11.68 -16.44
C CYS A 25 5.96 11.97 -15.79
N ASP A 26 4.90 11.24 -16.17
CA ASP A 26 3.62 11.34 -15.45
C ASP A 26 3.73 10.75 -14.03
N THR A 27 2.85 11.21 -13.14
CA THR A 27 2.92 10.85 -11.72
C THR A 27 2.69 9.36 -11.47
N GLY A 28 1.80 8.72 -12.23
CA GLY A 28 1.53 7.28 -12.08
C GLY A 28 2.74 6.42 -12.46
N PHE A 29 3.41 6.77 -13.55
CA PHE A 29 4.66 6.14 -13.97
C PHE A 29 5.77 6.36 -12.93
N TYR A 30 5.90 7.60 -12.44
CA TYR A 30 6.87 7.94 -11.41
C TYR A 30 6.69 7.14 -10.11
N LEU A 31 5.46 7.03 -9.61
CA LEU A 31 5.15 6.22 -8.41
C LEU A 31 5.53 4.75 -8.62
N ARG A 32 5.21 4.21 -9.79
CA ARG A 32 5.49 2.81 -10.12
C ARG A 32 6.99 2.50 -10.15
N ASP A 33 7.77 3.34 -10.80
CA ASP A 33 9.16 3.03 -11.13
C ASP A 33 10.17 3.60 -10.11
N PHE A 34 9.81 4.66 -9.41
CA PHE A 34 10.73 5.34 -8.50
C PHE A 34 10.27 5.37 -7.03
N ARG A 35 8.99 5.11 -6.76
CA ARG A 35 8.44 5.15 -5.39
C ARG A 35 7.90 3.80 -4.92
N THR A 36 8.12 2.74 -5.68
CA THR A 36 7.71 1.38 -5.32
C THR A 36 8.92 0.52 -4.97
N VAL A 37 8.92 -0.02 -3.75
CA VAL A 37 9.92 -0.96 -3.25
C VAL A 37 9.31 -2.36 -3.25
N GLY A 38 9.88 -3.27 -4.04
CA GLY A 38 9.50 -4.68 -4.05
C GLY A 38 10.40 -5.50 -3.12
N ILE A 39 9.80 -6.28 -2.25
CA ILE A 39 10.49 -7.22 -1.36
C ILE A 39 10.03 -8.62 -1.70
N THR A 40 10.95 -9.49 -2.10
CA THR A 40 10.68 -10.91 -2.32
C THR A 40 11.23 -11.71 -1.14
N ALA A 41 10.40 -12.56 -0.58
CA ALA A 41 10.80 -13.40 0.54
C ALA A 41 10.17 -14.80 0.44
N PRO A 42 10.80 -15.85 0.98
CA PRO A 42 10.28 -17.21 0.94
C PRO A 42 8.87 -17.31 1.53
N ARG A 43 8.11 -18.32 1.12
CA ARG A 43 6.82 -18.64 1.73
C ARG A 43 7.00 -18.95 3.22
N GLN A 44 6.00 -18.59 4.03
CA GLN A 44 5.95 -18.88 5.49
C GLN A 44 7.09 -18.22 6.32
N CYS A 45 7.75 -17.20 5.79
CA CYS A 45 8.77 -16.44 6.54
C CYS A 45 8.19 -15.28 7.38
N GLY A 46 6.87 -15.19 7.55
CA GLY A 46 6.22 -14.15 8.36
C GLY A 46 6.00 -12.82 7.65
N LYS A 47 5.97 -12.80 6.32
CA LYS A 47 5.77 -11.57 5.51
C LYS A 47 4.56 -10.74 5.94
N SER A 48 3.39 -11.38 5.97
CA SER A 48 2.13 -10.70 6.31
C SER A 48 2.13 -10.18 7.75
N LYS A 49 2.80 -10.89 8.68
CA LYS A 49 3.00 -10.41 10.04
C LYS A 49 3.89 -9.16 10.06
N ALA A 50 5.02 -9.19 9.38
CA ALA A 50 5.94 -8.06 9.30
C ALA A 50 5.28 -6.81 8.67
N LEU A 51 4.46 -7.01 7.62
CA LEU A 51 3.67 -5.91 7.04
C LEU A 51 2.61 -5.39 8.02
N ALA A 52 1.93 -6.28 8.74
CA ALA A 52 0.93 -5.90 9.73
C ALA A 52 1.54 -5.09 10.89
N GLU A 53 2.75 -5.48 11.35
CA GLU A 53 3.50 -4.74 12.35
C GLU A 53 3.85 -3.32 11.85
N LEU A 54 4.45 -3.21 10.67
CA LEU A 54 4.78 -1.92 10.06
C LEU A 54 3.53 -1.04 9.83
N PHE A 55 2.43 -1.64 9.40
CA PHE A 55 1.17 -0.94 9.21
C PHE A 55 0.58 -0.44 10.53
N SER A 56 0.65 -1.23 11.60
CA SER A 56 0.16 -0.84 12.92
C SER A 56 0.91 0.36 13.51
N GLU A 57 2.18 0.53 13.15
CA GLU A 57 3.03 1.64 13.60
C GLU A 57 2.84 2.94 12.79
N ARG A 58 2.12 2.88 11.65
CA ARG A 58 1.95 4.02 10.74
C ARG A 58 0.47 4.32 10.47
N PRO A 59 -0.16 5.19 11.27
CA PRO A 59 -1.59 5.48 11.17
C PRO A 59 -1.98 6.17 9.85
N ASP A 60 -1.04 6.76 9.13
CA ASP A 60 -1.20 7.43 7.84
C ASP A 60 -0.94 6.50 6.64
N SER A 61 -1.01 5.19 6.83
CA SER A 61 -0.79 4.20 5.78
C SER A 61 -2.08 3.50 5.33
N LEU A 62 -2.05 2.88 4.15
CA LEU A 62 -3.05 1.92 3.66
C LEU A 62 -2.43 0.53 3.52
N TYR A 63 -3.21 -0.50 3.82
CA TYR A 63 -2.82 -1.88 3.62
C TYR A 63 -3.72 -2.52 2.57
N VAL A 64 -3.17 -2.82 1.40
CA VAL A 64 -3.87 -3.45 0.29
C VAL A 64 -3.70 -4.95 0.38
N VAL A 65 -4.81 -5.66 0.51
CA VAL A 65 -4.87 -7.14 0.56
C VAL A 65 -5.59 -7.70 -0.66
N PRO A 66 -5.32 -8.96 -1.07
CA PRO A 66 -5.85 -9.52 -2.31
C PRO A 66 -7.38 -9.53 -2.42
N ASN A 67 -8.07 -9.85 -1.33
CA ASN A 67 -9.52 -9.99 -1.32
C ASN A 67 -10.10 -9.85 0.10
N ARG A 68 -11.44 -9.93 0.20
CA ARG A 68 -12.17 -9.78 1.45
C ARG A 68 -11.89 -10.89 2.47
N ASP A 69 -11.68 -12.11 2.01
CA ASP A 69 -11.39 -13.23 2.91
C ASP A 69 -10.03 -13.07 3.55
N TRP A 70 -9.04 -12.59 2.78
CA TRP A 70 -7.72 -12.24 3.27
C TRP A 70 -7.76 -11.08 4.28
N ARG A 71 -8.58 -10.06 3.99
CA ARG A 71 -8.83 -8.95 4.94
C ARG A 71 -9.37 -9.46 6.27
N ASN A 72 -10.43 -10.27 6.23
CA ASN A 72 -11.06 -10.82 7.43
C ASN A 72 -10.09 -11.73 8.21
N PHE A 73 -9.33 -12.55 7.50
CA PHE A 73 -8.28 -13.38 8.10
C PHE A 73 -7.23 -12.52 8.80
N LEU A 74 -6.71 -11.49 8.13
CA LEU A 74 -5.69 -10.60 8.68
C LEU A 74 -6.19 -9.90 9.96
N ILE A 75 -7.38 -9.31 9.94
CA ILE A 75 -7.99 -8.63 11.09
C ILE A 75 -8.16 -9.60 12.26
N SER A 76 -8.80 -10.74 12.00
CA SER A 76 -9.02 -11.77 13.02
C SER A 76 -7.71 -12.33 13.58
N HIS A 77 -6.69 -12.49 12.75
CA HIS A 77 -5.41 -13.05 13.18
C HIS A 77 -4.56 -12.01 13.91
N ALA A 78 -4.62 -10.76 13.49
CA ALA A 78 -3.91 -9.66 14.15
C ALA A 78 -4.42 -9.42 15.57
N SER A 79 -5.72 -9.45 15.79
CA SER A 79 -6.34 -9.19 17.11
C SER A 79 -6.14 -10.31 18.14
N LYS A 80 -5.81 -11.53 17.72
CA LYS A 80 -5.51 -12.64 18.65
C LYS A 80 -4.19 -12.39 19.37
N SER A 81 -4.09 -12.88 20.60
CA SER A 81 -2.84 -12.84 21.36
C SER A 81 -1.72 -13.66 20.68
N VAL A 82 -0.50 -13.38 21.04
CA VAL A 82 0.66 -14.15 20.56
C VAL A 82 0.59 -15.59 21.08
N GLU A 83 0.04 -15.80 22.28
CA GLU A 83 -0.19 -17.12 22.89
C GLU A 83 -1.17 -17.97 22.06
N ASP A 84 -2.19 -17.32 21.46
CA ASP A 84 -3.16 -17.93 20.54
C ASP A 84 -2.65 -17.99 19.08
N ARG A 85 -1.37 -17.84 18.87
CA ARG A 85 -0.72 -17.77 17.54
C ARG A 85 -1.22 -16.63 16.66
N GLY A 86 -1.76 -15.58 17.26
CA GLY A 86 -2.06 -14.32 16.60
C GLY A 86 -0.86 -13.39 16.58
N TYR A 87 -1.09 -12.14 16.15
CA TYR A 87 -0.03 -11.12 16.09
C TYR A 87 -0.02 -10.20 17.31
N GLY A 88 -1.12 -10.13 18.08
CA GLY A 88 -1.26 -9.20 19.21
C GLY A 88 -1.31 -7.74 18.77
N LEU A 89 -1.84 -7.46 17.57
CA LEU A 89 -1.86 -6.14 16.96
C LEU A 89 -3.30 -5.62 16.87
N ASN A 90 -3.46 -4.32 17.07
CA ASN A 90 -4.70 -3.61 16.78
C ASN A 90 -4.52 -2.86 15.45
N LEU A 91 -5.17 -3.36 14.38
CA LEU A 91 -5.07 -2.78 13.06
C LEU A 91 -6.25 -1.84 12.77
N PRO A 92 -6.03 -0.67 12.13
CA PRO A 92 -7.11 0.22 11.70
C PRO A 92 -7.84 -0.41 10.50
N GLU A 93 -9.01 -1.03 10.77
CA GLU A 93 -9.75 -1.82 9.78
C GLU A 93 -10.23 -1.02 8.58
N ASP A 94 -10.55 0.27 8.76
CA ASP A 94 -10.95 1.21 7.71
C ASP A 94 -9.84 1.51 6.71
N ARG A 95 -8.60 1.21 7.07
CA ARG A 95 -7.39 1.38 6.25
C ARG A 95 -6.88 0.10 5.62
N ILE A 96 -7.57 -1.04 5.83
CA ILE A 96 -7.27 -2.31 5.14
C ILE A 96 -8.24 -2.45 3.97
N VAL A 97 -7.73 -2.33 2.76
CA VAL A 97 -8.52 -2.21 1.52
C VAL A 97 -8.24 -3.35 0.55
N THR A 98 -9.21 -3.64 -0.30
CA THR A 98 -9.12 -4.65 -1.33
C THR A 98 -9.11 -4.01 -2.73
N PRO A 99 -8.76 -4.75 -3.79
CA PRO A 99 -8.92 -4.28 -5.17
C PRO A 99 -10.35 -3.81 -5.49
N TYR A 100 -11.35 -4.41 -4.85
CA TYR A 100 -12.75 -3.98 -5.02
C TYR A 100 -12.97 -2.57 -4.46
N ASP A 101 -12.49 -2.29 -3.25
CA ASP A 101 -12.62 -0.97 -2.61
C ASP A 101 -11.94 0.12 -3.45
N ILE A 102 -10.75 -0.17 -3.97
CA ILE A 102 -10.03 0.73 -4.87
C ILE A 102 -10.78 0.96 -6.19
N LYS A 103 -11.39 -0.08 -6.76
CA LYS A 103 -12.25 0.07 -7.96
C LYS A 103 -13.45 0.98 -7.69
N GLN A 104 -14.06 0.89 -6.50
CA GLN A 104 -15.16 1.77 -6.09
C GLN A 104 -14.67 3.23 -5.91
N ALA A 105 -13.50 3.41 -5.32
CA ALA A 105 -12.88 4.73 -5.20
C ALA A 105 -12.59 5.38 -6.56
N ILE A 106 -12.00 4.63 -7.48
CA ILE A 106 -11.77 5.08 -8.87
C ILE A 106 -13.09 5.47 -9.55
N LYS A 107 -14.15 4.67 -9.36
CA LYS A 107 -15.46 4.97 -9.90
C LYS A 107 -16.04 6.25 -9.29
N ALA A 108 -15.94 6.43 -7.98
CA ALA A 108 -16.41 7.65 -7.31
C ALA A 108 -15.73 8.90 -7.88
N ILE A 109 -14.41 8.87 -8.04
CA ILE A 109 -13.64 9.97 -8.64
C ILE A 109 -14.10 10.26 -10.08
N ASN A 110 -14.31 9.22 -10.90
CA ASN A 110 -14.81 9.39 -12.26
C ASN A 110 -16.24 9.94 -12.33
N ASP A 111 -17.02 9.75 -11.28
CA ASP A 111 -18.39 10.28 -11.12
C ASP A 111 -18.40 11.68 -10.42
N ASP A 112 -17.26 12.36 -10.35
CA ASP A 112 -17.06 13.65 -9.65
C ASP A 112 -17.43 13.61 -8.16
N LYS A 113 -17.29 12.44 -7.52
CA LYS A 113 -17.51 12.25 -6.09
C LYS A 113 -16.17 12.19 -5.35
N PRO A 114 -16.14 12.55 -4.06
CA PRO A 114 -14.94 12.41 -3.26
C PRO A 114 -14.50 10.94 -3.16
N ASP A 115 -13.19 10.73 -3.10
CA ASP A 115 -12.63 9.42 -2.83
C ASP A 115 -13.06 8.94 -1.43
N PRO A 116 -13.72 7.79 -1.31
CA PRO A 116 -14.18 7.28 -0.01
C PRO A 116 -13.07 6.69 0.87
N LEU A 117 -11.88 6.46 0.29
CA LEU A 117 -10.78 5.86 1.04
C LEU A 117 -9.93 6.93 1.74
N PRO A 118 -9.40 6.65 2.95
CA PRO A 118 -8.60 7.61 3.70
C PRO A 118 -7.29 7.92 2.96
N GLU A 119 -6.80 9.15 3.09
CA GLU A 119 -5.49 9.54 2.58
C GLU A 119 -4.37 8.74 3.24
N ALA A 120 -3.29 8.50 2.49
CA ALA A 120 -2.14 7.76 2.97
C ALA A 120 -0.84 8.22 2.29
N THR A 121 0.22 8.26 3.07
CA THR A 121 1.58 8.53 2.59
C THR A 121 2.33 7.24 2.28
N THR A 122 1.96 6.14 2.92
CA THR A 122 2.56 4.82 2.72
C THR A 122 1.50 3.79 2.33
N ILE A 123 1.78 3.02 1.29
CA ILE A 123 0.89 1.97 0.80
C ILE A 123 1.61 0.62 0.92
N TYR A 124 1.10 -0.25 1.75
CA TYR A 124 1.57 -1.64 1.85
C TYR A 124 0.72 -2.54 0.95
N ILE A 125 1.34 -3.39 0.15
CA ILE A 125 0.65 -4.34 -0.72
C ILE A 125 1.13 -5.75 -0.40
N ASP A 126 0.24 -6.56 0.14
CA ASP A 126 0.47 -7.99 0.36
C ASP A 126 0.09 -8.77 -0.90
N SER A 127 0.96 -9.67 -1.31
CA SER A 127 0.74 -10.55 -2.45
C SER A 127 0.35 -9.77 -3.73
N PRO A 128 1.20 -8.86 -4.22
CA PRO A 128 0.89 -7.93 -5.32
C PRO A 128 0.44 -8.66 -6.60
N GLN A 129 0.92 -9.88 -6.86
CA GLN A 129 0.48 -10.70 -7.98
C GLN A 129 -1.03 -10.96 -7.95
N HIS A 130 -1.62 -11.20 -6.78
CA HIS A 130 -3.06 -11.41 -6.62
C HIS A 130 -3.85 -10.10 -6.65
N VAL A 131 -3.32 -9.05 -6.03
CA VAL A 131 -3.92 -7.70 -6.07
C VAL A 131 -4.01 -7.21 -7.52
N PHE A 132 -2.94 -7.34 -8.30
CA PHE A 132 -2.88 -6.86 -9.68
C PHE A 132 -3.51 -7.81 -10.71
N ALA A 133 -3.86 -9.02 -10.33
CA ALA A 133 -4.75 -9.87 -11.13
C ALA A 133 -6.18 -9.30 -11.16
N GLU A 134 -6.64 -8.71 -10.05
CA GLU A 134 -7.96 -8.12 -9.91
C GLU A 134 -8.03 -6.65 -10.34
N LEU A 135 -6.96 -5.90 -10.12
CA LEU A 135 -6.87 -4.46 -10.41
C LEU A 135 -5.68 -4.19 -11.32
N ARG A 136 -5.93 -3.68 -12.52
CA ARG A 136 -4.85 -3.35 -13.45
C ARG A 136 -3.85 -2.40 -12.79
N ARG A 137 -2.57 -2.76 -12.85
CA ARG A 137 -1.46 -2.00 -12.24
C ARG A 137 -1.48 -0.51 -12.64
N THR A 138 -1.68 -0.21 -13.92
CA THR A 138 -1.78 1.17 -14.41
C THR A 138 -2.93 1.95 -13.75
N LYS A 139 -4.12 1.32 -13.60
CA LYS A 139 -5.25 1.98 -12.93
C LYS A 139 -4.97 2.27 -11.46
N PHE A 140 -4.28 1.37 -10.78
CA PHE A 140 -3.87 1.55 -9.39
C PHE A 140 -2.94 2.76 -9.23
N TYR A 141 -1.87 2.83 -10.03
CA TYR A 141 -0.92 3.94 -9.93
C TYR A 141 -1.51 5.28 -10.37
N ASN A 142 -2.39 5.29 -11.37
CA ASN A 142 -3.09 6.50 -11.76
C ASN A 142 -4.03 6.99 -10.65
N TRP A 143 -4.74 6.07 -9.98
CA TRP A 143 -5.55 6.41 -8.82
C TRP A 143 -4.69 6.98 -7.68
N LEU A 144 -3.56 6.38 -7.35
CA LEU A 144 -2.64 6.93 -6.35
C LEU A 144 -2.14 8.33 -6.74
N ALA A 145 -1.84 8.55 -8.01
CA ALA A 145 -1.39 9.84 -8.51
C ALA A 145 -2.40 10.98 -8.27
N THR A 146 -3.71 10.66 -8.23
CA THR A 146 -4.76 11.66 -7.94
C THR A 146 -4.89 11.97 -6.45
N ARG A 147 -4.32 11.16 -5.56
CA ARG A 147 -4.55 11.22 -4.11
C ARG A 147 -3.47 11.90 -3.28
N GLY A 148 -2.34 12.07 -3.70
CA GLY A 148 -1.23 12.62 -2.88
C GLY A 148 0.01 12.83 -3.71
N GLY A 149 -0.14 12.54 -4.99
CA GLY A 149 0.92 12.78 -5.95
C GLY A 149 2.19 11.99 -5.63
N HIS A 150 3.29 12.66 -5.79
CA HIS A 150 4.63 12.08 -5.80
C HIS A 150 5.20 11.72 -4.41
N ASN A 151 4.55 12.08 -3.33
CA ASN A 151 5.07 11.87 -1.97
C ASN A 151 4.77 10.47 -1.38
N GLN A 152 3.95 9.68 -2.05
CA GLN A 152 3.60 8.35 -1.56
C GLN A 152 4.76 7.35 -1.76
N ILE A 153 4.87 6.42 -0.81
CA ILE A 153 5.79 5.28 -0.88
C ILE A 153 4.96 4.01 -0.98
N ILE A 154 5.28 3.15 -1.92
CA ILE A 154 4.60 1.87 -2.11
C ILE A 154 5.56 0.74 -1.76
N ILE A 155 5.14 -0.15 -0.88
CA ILE A 155 5.91 -1.31 -0.45
C ILE A 155 5.12 -2.56 -0.82
N THR A 156 5.69 -3.38 -1.70
CA THR A 156 5.10 -4.65 -2.12
C THR A 156 5.90 -5.82 -1.52
N ILE A 157 5.21 -6.84 -1.02
CA ILE A 157 5.86 -8.07 -0.55
C ILE A 157 5.27 -9.28 -1.27
N GLU A 158 6.14 -10.09 -1.88
CA GLU A 158 5.84 -11.34 -2.57
C GLU A 158 6.37 -12.56 -1.82
#